data_2f4c75b6984e64c35844c642a80cbd4d
#
_entry.id   2f4c75b6984e64c35844c642a80cbd4d
#
_cell.length_a   1.000
_cell.length_b   1.000
_cell.length_c   1.000
_cell.angle_alpha   90.00
_cell.angle_beta   90.00
_cell.angle_gamma   90.00
#
_symmetry.space_group_name_H-M   'P 1'
#
loop_
_entity.id
_entity.type
_entity.pdbx_description
1 polymer ?
#
loop_
_entity_poly.entity_id
_entity_poly.type
_entity_poly.pdbx_seq_one_letter_code
_entity_poly.pdbx_strand_id
1 'polypeptide(L)'
;MSVRPAVDVVLPFRGSADDLERVAERLATLALRPGDTLTIADNRPGAADARRGPVRIVGAGERQTSYHARNRAAAGGRAPWLVFLDADVLAPPDLLDRYFARAPGDDVGILAGTVVDEPADEGETATAAARYAWLKSSMSQEVTLAHADWAFAQTANAAVRRAAFERVGGFEAGVRSGGDADLCFRVRAGGWSLERREQAAVVHRNRATIARMLAQRARHGAGAAWLAGRWPGALPRRRWPGLAWWSARRAAHGLVASLRGDRDAMLLGLLDGPAVWAFEVGRLLPNRPRPRLRLRRR
;
A
#
# COMPACT_ATOMS: atom_id res chain seq x y z
N MET A 1 -16.32 22.35 18.18
CA MET A 1 -15.51 21.43 17.34
C MET A 1 -16.24 20.09 17.33
N SER A 2 -16.63 19.60 16.15
CA SER A 2 -17.25 18.27 16.02
C SER A 2 -16.25 17.21 16.50
N VAL A 3 -16.69 16.32 17.39
CA VAL A 3 -15.85 15.20 17.87
C VAL A 3 -15.73 14.21 16.71
N ARG A 4 -14.50 13.94 16.22
CA ARG A 4 -14.31 12.92 15.19
C ARG A 4 -14.79 11.55 15.68
N PRO A 5 -15.24 10.68 14.77
CA PRO A 5 -15.61 9.31 15.13
C PRO A 5 -14.40 8.53 15.68
N ALA A 6 -14.68 7.52 16.49
CA ALA A 6 -13.67 6.54 16.90
C ALA A 6 -13.16 5.75 15.68
N VAL A 7 -11.91 5.32 15.74
CA VAL A 7 -11.25 4.57 14.66
C VAL A 7 -10.51 3.35 15.18
N ASP A 8 -10.52 2.27 14.39
CA ASP A 8 -9.62 1.13 14.58
C ASP A 8 -8.47 1.24 13.56
N VAL A 9 -7.27 1.51 14.04
CA VAL A 9 -6.06 1.53 13.19
C VAL A 9 -5.57 0.12 12.99
N VAL A 10 -5.38 -0.28 11.73
CA VAL A 10 -5.04 -1.63 11.29
C VAL A 10 -3.77 -1.61 10.46
N LEU A 11 -2.76 -2.35 10.89
CA LEU A 11 -1.46 -2.41 10.25
C LEU A 11 -1.03 -3.87 10.05
N PRO A 12 -0.83 -4.35 8.80
CA PRO A 12 -0.27 -5.66 8.53
C PRO A 12 1.25 -5.62 8.69
N PHE A 13 1.81 -6.59 9.39
CA PHE A 13 3.24 -6.64 9.63
C PHE A 13 3.85 -7.97 9.17
N ARG A 14 5.05 -7.88 8.59
CA ARG A 14 5.93 -9.02 8.31
C ARG A 14 7.39 -8.56 8.27
N GLY A 15 8.14 -8.86 9.30
CA GLY A 15 9.54 -8.47 9.45
C GLY A 15 10.24 -9.30 10.53
N SER A 16 11.32 -8.81 11.09
CA SER A 16 11.98 -9.39 12.28
C SER A 16 11.19 -9.04 13.56
N ALA A 17 11.60 -9.61 14.70
CA ALA A 17 11.04 -9.22 15.99
C ALA A 17 11.35 -7.76 16.33
N ASP A 18 12.60 -7.34 16.09
CA ASP A 18 13.03 -5.95 16.33
C ASP A 18 12.29 -4.94 15.42
N ASP A 19 11.97 -5.35 14.18
CA ASP A 19 11.12 -4.51 13.31
C ASP A 19 9.72 -4.36 13.89
N LEU A 20 9.16 -5.42 14.48
CA LEU A 20 7.84 -5.37 15.11
C LEU A 20 7.81 -4.38 16.27
N GLU A 21 8.82 -4.42 17.15
CA GLU A 21 8.93 -3.47 18.27
C GLU A 21 9.00 -2.03 17.75
N ARG A 22 9.89 -1.75 16.78
CA ARG A 22 10.00 -0.39 16.17
C ARG A 22 8.70 0.08 15.52
N VAL A 23 7.96 -0.83 14.89
CA VAL A 23 6.67 -0.50 14.26
C VAL A 23 5.61 -0.24 15.33
N ALA A 24 5.59 -1.02 16.41
CA ALA A 24 4.66 -0.82 17.52
C ALA A 24 4.91 0.53 18.25
N GLU A 25 6.17 0.86 18.50
CA GLU A 25 6.57 2.15 19.09
C GLU A 25 6.11 3.32 18.21
N ARG A 26 6.35 3.27 16.90
CA ARG A 26 5.91 4.31 15.98
C ARG A 26 4.37 4.41 15.91
N LEU A 27 3.67 3.28 15.88
CA LEU A 27 2.22 3.29 15.84
C LEU A 27 1.63 3.90 17.12
N ALA A 28 2.29 3.68 18.25
CA ALA A 28 1.89 4.23 19.56
C ALA A 28 2.05 5.76 19.68
N THR A 29 2.73 6.43 18.72
CA THR A 29 2.82 7.91 18.71
C THR A 29 1.55 8.59 18.20
N LEU A 30 0.61 7.85 17.60
CA LEU A 30 -0.66 8.42 17.17
C LEU A 30 -1.48 8.95 18.36
N ALA A 31 -2.01 10.16 18.23
CA ALA A 31 -2.88 10.77 19.21
C ALA A 31 -4.25 10.08 19.22
N LEU A 32 -4.48 9.26 20.24
CA LEU A 32 -5.71 8.48 20.41
C LEU A 32 -6.76 9.25 21.19
N ARG A 33 -8.02 9.00 20.86
CA ARG A 33 -9.20 9.44 21.62
C ARG A 33 -9.93 8.23 22.23
N PRO A 34 -10.80 8.41 23.20
CA PRO A 34 -11.61 7.32 23.74
C PRO A 34 -12.35 6.57 22.61
N GLY A 35 -12.24 5.25 22.60
CA GLY A 35 -12.81 4.38 21.58
C GLY A 35 -11.89 4.05 20.41
N ASP A 36 -10.74 4.71 20.28
CA ASP A 36 -9.73 4.34 19.27
C ASP A 36 -8.96 3.08 19.68
N THR A 37 -8.56 2.28 18.70
CA THR A 37 -7.69 1.11 18.92
C THR A 37 -6.54 1.07 17.91
N LEU A 38 -5.40 0.50 18.33
CA LEU A 38 -4.25 0.24 17.49
C LEU A 38 -4.03 -1.28 17.41
N THR A 39 -4.05 -1.85 16.21
CA THR A 39 -3.84 -3.30 16.01
C THR A 39 -2.82 -3.56 14.90
N ILE A 40 -1.75 -4.28 15.25
CA ILE A 40 -0.80 -4.85 14.29
C ILE A 40 -1.18 -6.32 14.07
N ALA A 41 -1.39 -6.73 12.82
CA ALA A 41 -1.54 -8.13 12.45
C ALA A 41 -0.19 -8.71 12.05
N ASP A 42 0.39 -9.52 12.91
CA ASP A 42 1.67 -10.18 12.67
C ASP A 42 1.48 -11.38 11.74
N ASN A 43 1.87 -11.20 10.48
CA ASN A 43 1.72 -12.19 9.41
C ASN A 43 2.91 -13.16 9.32
N ARG A 44 3.74 -13.27 10.37
CA ARG A 44 4.81 -14.28 10.46
C ARG A 44 4.20 -15.65 10.79
N PRO A 45 4.78 -16.74 10.28
CA PRO A 45 4.35 -18.09 10.68
C PRO A 45 4.51 -18.29 12.19
N GLY A 46 3.45 -18.78 12.84
CA GLY A 46 3.49 -19.06 14.29
C GLY A 46 3.42 -17.82 15.18
N ALA A 47 3.15 -16.63 14.63
CA ALA A 47 2.93 -15.44 15.43
C ALA A 47 1.74 -15.62 16.38
N ALA A 48 1.95 -15.27 17.64
CA ALA A 48 0.95 -15.30 18.71
C ALA A 48 0.39 -13.90 19.00
N ASP A 49 -0.77 -13.86 19.62
CA ASP A 49 -1.36 -12.62 20.12
C ASP A 49 -0.49 -12.07 21.27
N ALA A 50 -0.31 -10.75 21.29
CA ALA A 50 0.47 -10.03 22.29
C ALA A 50 -0.01 -8.58 22.43
N ARG A 51 0.63 -7.83 23.32
CA ARG A 51 0.40 -6.37 23.49
C ARG A 51 1.73 -5.65 23.70
N ARG A 52 1.83 -4.43 23.15
CA ARG A 52 2.95 -3.51 23.36
C ARG A 52 2.39 -2.12 23.67
N GLY A 53 2.37 -1.76 24.93
CA GLY A 53 1.71 -0.53 25.36
C GLY A 53 0.25 -0.48 24.89
N PRO A 54 -0.17 0.59 24.17
CA PRO A 54 -1.54 0.70 23.63
C PRO A 54 -1.79 -0.21 22.42
N VAL A 55 -0.74 -0.77 21.80
CA VAL A 55 -0.84 -1.54 20.56
C VAL A 55 -1.15 -3.00 20.85
N ARG A 56 -2.25 -3.48 20.28
CA ARG A 56 -2.59 -4.91 20.24
C ARG A 56 -1.88 -5.56 19.06
N ILE A 57 -1.27 -6.72 19.28
CA ILE A 57 -0.69 -7.58 18.25
C ILE A 57 -1.58 -8.79 18.11
N VAL A 58 -2.00 -9.14 16.89
CA VAL A 58 -2.79 -10.34 16.62
C VAL A 58 -2.04 -11.23 15.63
N GLY A 59 -1.93 -12.52 15.94
CA GLY A 59 -1.34 -13.50 15.04
C GLY A 59 -2.21 -13.66 13.78
N ALA A 60 -1.58 -13.61 12.59
CA ALA A 60 -2.22 -13.74 11.28
C ALA A 60 -1.39 -14.59 10.32
N GLY A 61 -0.60 -15.55 10.85
CA GLY A 61 0.34 -16.36 10.09
C GLY A 61 -0.28 -17.50 9.27
N GLU A 62 -1.60 -17.74 9.36
CA GLU A 62 -2.30 -18.82 8.67
C GLU A 62 -2.25 -18.67 7.15
N ARG A 63 -2.37 -17.44 6.68
CA ARG A 63 -2.26 -17.09 5.26
C ARG A 63 -1.35 -15.87 5.10
N GLN A 64 -0.27 -16.03 4.34
CA GLN A 64 0.78 -15.01 4.21
C GLN A 64 0.46 -13.96 3.15
N THR A 65 -0.57 -13.17 3.39
CA THR A 65 -0.92 -11.98 2.62
C THR A 65 -1.24 -10.81 3.54
N SER A 66 -0.90 -9.59 3.11
CA SER A 66 -1.27 -8.37 3.85
C SER A 66 -2.79 -8.21 3.99
N TYR A 67 -3.55 -8.71 3.01
CA TYR A 67 -5.01 -8.64 3.02
C TYR A 67 -5.64 -9.57 4.06
N HIS A 68 -5.11 -10.79 4.22
CA HIS A 68 -5.51 -11.66 5.33
C HIS A 68 -5.20 -11.02 6.68
N ALA A 69 -4.00 -10.47 6.83
CA ALA A 69 -3.58 -9.79 8.05
C ALA A 69 -4.50 -8.59 8.37
N ARG A 70 -4.84 -7.75 7.39
CA ARG A 70 -5.76 -6.64 7.58
C ARG A 70 -7.15 -7.10 7.99
N ASN A 71 -7.71 -8.13 7.35
CA ASN A 71 -9.01 -8.70 7.75
C ASN A 71 -8.98 -9.20 9.20
N ARG A 72 -7.89 -9.90 9.59
CA ARG A 72 -7.73 -10.45 10.93
C ARG A 72 -7.69 -9.36 12.01
N ALA A 73 -6.96 -8.26 11.75
CA ALA A 73 -6.91 -7.12 12.66
C ALA A 73 -8.25 -6.36 12.70
N ALA A 74 -8.88 -6.12 11.56
CA ALA A 74 -10.15 -5.41 11.47
C ALA A 74 -11.29 -6.11 12.23
N ALA A 75 -11.29 -7.45 12.27
CA ALA A 75 -12.28 -8.25 12.97
C ALA A 75 -12.27 -8.07 14.51
N GLY A 76 -11.17 -7.55 15.07
CA GLY A 76 -11.01 -7.38 16.53
C GLY A 76 -11.53 -6.06 17.10
N GLY A 77 -11.96 -5.13 16.26
CA GLY A 77 -12.43 -3.80 16.65
C GLY A 77 -13.92 -3.57 16.36
N ARG A 78 -14.44 -2.41 16.82
CA ARG A 78 -15.86 -2.04 16.65
C ARG A 78 -16.05 -0.57 16.27
N ALA A 79 -14.96 0.20 16.11
CA ALA A 79 -15.06 1.59 15.72
C ALA A 79 -15.74 1.76 14.36
N PRO A 80 -16.49 2.83 14.10
CA PRO A 80 -17.22 3.04 12.85
C PRO A 80 -16.31 3.21 11.63
N TRP A 81 -15.03 3.47 11.84
CA TRP A 81 -14.04 3.60 10.78
C TRP A 81 -12.82 2.73 11.04
N LEU A 82 -12.29 2.14 9.98
CA LEU A 82 -11.03 1.41 9.92
C LEU A 82 -9.99 2.30 9.23
N VAL A 83 -8.84 2.56 9.87
CA VAL A 83 -7.71 3.27 9.25
C VAL A 83 -6.62 2.25 8.95
N PHE A 84 -6.36 2.01 7.68
CA PHE A 84 -5.31 1.10 7.20
C PHE A 84 -4.02 1.88 6.98
N LEU A 85 -2.94 1.37 7.57
CA LEU A 85 -1.57 1.86 7.38
C LEU A 85 -0.65 0.70 7.02
N ASP A 86 0.42 0.95 6.27
CA ASP A 86 1.48 -0.03 6.06
C ASP A 86 2.61 0.12 7.09
N ALA A 87 3.37 -0.95 7.32
CA ALA A 87 4.45 -0.97 8.31
C ALA A 87 5.66 -0.08 7.93
N ASP A 88 5.76 0.32 6.67
CA ASP A 88 6.80 1.17 6.10
C ASP A 88 6.36 2.63 5.89
N VAL A 89 5.25 3.06 6.53
CA VAL A 89 4.87 4.47 6.56
C VAL A 89 5.21 5.13 7.90
N LEU A 90 5.47 6.43 7.84
CA LEU A 90 5.64 7.33 8.98
C LEU A 90 4.41 8.24 9.03
N ALA A 91 3.59 8.05 10.04
CA ALA A 91 2.37 8.82 10.28
C ALA A 91 2.63 9.94 11.30
N PRO A 92 2.15 11.18 11.07
CA PRO A 92 2.19 12.22 12.09
C PRO A 92 1.22 11.88 13.23
N PRO A 93 1.48 12.33 14.47
CA PRO A 93 0.63 12.00 15.61
C PRO A 93 -0.84 12.39 15.43
N ASP A 94 -1.14 13.47 14.74
CA ASP A 94 -2.48 14.00 14.49
C ASP A 94 -3.15 13.44 13.21
N LEU A 95 -2.59 12.39 12.59
CA LEU A 95 -3.13 11.79 11.34
C LEU A 95 -4.63 11.50 11.45
N LEU A 96 -5.06 10.93 12.58
CA LEU A 96 -6.47 10.53 12.75
C LEU A 96 -7.40 11.74 12.79
N ASP A 97 -6.98 12.84 13.39
CA ASP A 97 -7.74 14.09 13.40
C ASP A 97 -7.78 14.72 12.00
N ARG A 98 -6.70 14.65 11.25
CA ARG A 98 -6.64 15.16 9.85
C ARG A 98 -7.61 14.44 8.92
N TYR A 99 -7.83 13.14 9.09
CA TYR A 99 -8.83 12.39 8.31
C TYR A 99 -10.23 12.95 8.48
N PHE A 100 -10.55 13.41 9.69
CA PHE A 100 -11.89 13.86 10.07
C PHE A 100 -11.98 15.37 10.35
N ALA A 101 -10.99 16.16 9.90
CA ALA A 101 -11.03 17.61 9.96
C ALA A 101 -12.29 18.20 9.27
N ARG A 102 -12.76 17.51 8.24
CA ARG A 102 -14.08 17.68 7.63
C ARG A 102 -14.88 16.39 7.81
N ALA A 103 -16.10 16.49 8.33
CA ALA A 103 -16.98 15.33 8.44
C ALA A 103 -17.20 14.67 7.06
N PRO A 104 -17.05 13.34 6.94
CA PRO A 104 -17.39 12.66 5.69
C PRO A 104 -18.92 12.62 5.50
N GLY A 105 -19.37 12.71 4.26
CA GLY A 105 -20.79 12.52 3.91
C GLY A 105 -21.31 11.13 4.31
N ASP A 106 -22.62 10.98 4.40
CA ASP A 106 -23.23 9.71 4.83
C ASP A 106 -23.01 8.59 3.80
N ASP A 107 -22.89 8.96 2.52
CA ASP A 107 -22.58 8.06 1.40
C ASP A 107 -21.10 7.72 1.27
N VAL A 108 -20.21 8.38 2.02
CA VAL A 108 -18.76 8.16 1.93
C VAL A 108 -18.36 6.88 2.64
N GLY A 109 -17.84 5.93 1.86
CA GLY A 109 -17.31 4.65 2.35
C GLY A 109 -15.80 4.61 2.48
N ILE A 110 -15.08 5.46 1.74
CA ILE A 110 -13.61 5.45 1.68
C ILE A 110 -13.07 6.87 1.76
N LEU A 111 -12.05 7.07 2.61
CA LEU A 111 -11.24 8.28 2.66
C LEU A 111 -9.81 7.94 2.25
N ALA A 112 -9.33 8.52 1.15
CA ALA A 112 -7.98 8.33 0.67
C ALA A 112 -7.06 9.42 1.23
N GLY A 113 -6.14 9.05 2.13
CA GLY A 113 -5.11 9.95 2.63
C GLY A 113 -4.00 10.16 1.60
N THR A 114 -3.12 11.12 1.82
CA THR A 114 -1.96 11.37 0.96
C THR A 114 -0.81 10.44 1.36
N VAL A 115 -0.10 9.90 0.38
CA VAL A 115 1.15 9.16 0.58
C VAL A 115 2.25 9.88 -0.17
N VAL A 116 3.30 10.28 0.54
CA VAL A 116 4.48 10.94 0.00
C VAL A 116 5.65 9.98 0.12
N ASP A 117 6.40 9.78 -0.95
CA ASP A 117 7.63 9.01 -0.87
C ASP A 117 8.67 9.76 -0.03
N GLU A 118 9.38 9.03 0.87
CA GLU A 118 10.44 9.60 1.69
C GLU A 118 11.47 10.27 0.79
N PRO A 119 11.83 11.56 1.05
CA PRO A 119 12.85 12.25 0.28
C PRO A 119 14.15 11.44 0.25
N ALA A 120 14.72 11.28 -0.92
CA ALA A 120 15.99 10.61 -1.12
C ALA A 120 16.98 11.64 -1.63
N ASP A 121 17.48 12.50 -0.72
CA ASP A 121 18.48 13.51 -1.04
C ASP A 121 19.80 12.86 -1.47
N GLU A 122 20.67 13.62 -2.14
CA GLU A 122 21.95 13.14 -2.69
C GLU A 122 23.00 12.77 -1.63
N GLY A 123 22.60 12.62 -0.35
CA GLY A 123 23.47 12.18 0.73
C GLY A 123 23.89 10.71 0.59
N GLU A 124 24.96 10.32 1.32
CA GLU A 124 25.56 8.96 1.30
C GLU A 124 24.61 7.80 1.54
N THR A 125 23.39 8.04 2.04
CA THR A 125 22.40 7.03 2.38
C THR A 125 21.33 6.79 1.30
N ALA A 126 21.21 7.65 0.29
CA ALA A 126 20.20 7.56 -0.75
C ALA A 126 20.57 6.50 -1.79
N THR A 127 19.88 5.37 -1.78
CA THR A 127 20.06 4.35 -2.82
C THR A 127 19.41 4.75 -4.13
N ALA A 128 19.94 4.27 -5.27
CA ALA A 128 19.34 4.50 -6.60
C ALA A 128 17.87 4.09 -6.68
N ALA A 129 17.47 3.03 -5.97
CA ALA A 129 16.08 2.57 -5.92
C ALA A 129 15.18 3.55 -5.15
N ALA A 130 15.63 4.06 -4.00
CA ALA A 130 14.88 5.03 -3.21
C ALA A 130 14.77 6.37 -3.95
N ARG A 131 15.86 6.85 -4.55
CA ARG A 131 15.89 8.08 -5.37
C ARG A 131 14.92 7.97 -6.55
N TYR A 132 14.96 6.85 -7.29
CA TYR A 132 14.03 6.60 -8.38
C TYR A 132 12.57 6.61 -7.91
N ALA A 133 12.25 5.95 -6.80
CA ALA A 133 10.90 5.91 -6.28
C ALA A 133 10.39 7.29 -5.90
N TRP A 134 11.22 8.11 -5.24
CA TRP A 134 10.90 9.48 -4.88
C TRP A 134 10.68 10.36 -6.12
N LEU A 135 11.60 10.34 -7.11
CA LEU A 135 11.46 11.10 -8.36
C LEU A 135 10.18 10.72 -9.14
N LYS A 136 9.74 9.48 -9.03
CA LYS A 136 8.51 8.98 -9.69
C LYS A 136 7.25 9.21 -8.86
N SER A 137 7.35 9.70 -7.64
CA SER A 137 6.23 9.73 -6.69
C SER A 137 5.49 8.40 -6.67
N SER A 138 6.26 7.32 -6.50
CA SER A 138 5.85 5.93 -6.79
C SER A 138 4.67 5.46 -5.94
N MET A 139 4.47 6.06 -4.77
CA MET A 139 3.38 5.76 -3.83
C MET A 139 2.29 6.86 -3.81
N SER A 140 2.36 7.85 -4.71
CA SER A 140 1.34 8.89 -4.76
C SER A 140 -0.05 8.28 -5.03
N GLN A 141 -1.01 8.62 -4.18
CA GLN A 141 -2.40 8.25 -4.37
C GLN A 141 -3.06 9.02 -5.53
N GLU A 142 -2.50 10.14 -5.95
CA GLU A 142 -3.04 10.93 -7.07
C GLU A 142 -3.17 10.11 -8.34
N VAL A 143 -2.13 9.30 -8.64
CA VAL A 143 -2.13 8.43 -9.82
C VAL A 143 -3.28 7.42 -9.77
N THR A 144 -3.55 6.82 -8.62
CA THR A 144 -4.62 5.81 -8.48
C THR A 144 -6.01 6.45 -8.39
N LEU A 145 -6.10 7.65 -7.86
CA LEU A 145 -7.36 8.40 -7.76
C LEU A 145 -7.76 9.05 -9.09
N ALA A 146 -6.80 9.33 -9.99
CA ALA A 146 -7.07 9.91 -11.31
C ALA A 146 -7.70 8.94 -12.31
N HIS A 147 -7.86 7.66 -11.97
CA HIS A 147 -8.41 6.63 -12.87
C HIS A 147 -9.94 6.65 -13.02
N ALA A 148 -10.59 7.78 -12.86
CA ALA A 148 -12.04 7.97 -13.06
C ALA A 148 -12.88 6.80 -12.45
N ASP A 149 -13.49 5.98 -13.30
CA ASP A 149 -14.34 4.85 -12.86
C ASP A 149 -13.56 3.79 -12.05
N TRP A 150 -12.26 3.70 -12.24
CA TRP A 150 -11.36 2.74 -11.57
C TRP A 150 -10.48 3.38 -10.49
N ALA A 151 -10.90 4.55 -9.97
CA ALA A 151 -10.20 5.20 -8.86
C ALA A 151 -10.22 4.33 -7.62
N PHE A 152 -9.07 4.24 -6.93
CA PHE A 152 -8.95 3.49 -5.68
C PHE A 152 -7.94 4.12 -4.73
N ALA A 153 -8.18 3.95 -3.44
CA ALA A 153 -7.25 4.32 -2.38
C ALA A 153 -6.27 3.17 -2.11
N GLN A 154 -4.97 3.49 -2.02
CA GLN A 154 -3.95 2.55 -1.57
C GLN A 154 -4.05 2.40 -0.04
N THR A 155 -4.06 1.17 0.45
CA THR A 155 -4.16 0.88 1.89
C THR A 155 -2.89 1.17 2.69
N ALA A 156 -1.88 1.75 2.06
CA ALA A 156 -0.76 2.36 2.75
C ALA A 156 -1.21 3.55 3.63
N ASN A 157 -2.29 4.24 3.23
CA ASN A 157 -2.93 5.30 4.01
C ASN A 157 -4.38 5.52 3.52
N ALA A 158 -5.32 4.77 4.07
CA ALA A 158 -6.74 4.88 3.73
C ALA A 158 -7.62 4.60 4.93
N ALA A 159 -8.72 5.36 5.07
CA ALA A 159 -9.77 5.03 6.03
C ALA A 159 -10.99 4.47 5.29
N VAL A 160 -11.60 3.43 5.86
CA VAL A 160 -12.79 2.77 5.29
C VAL A 160 -13.89 2.71 6.34
N ARG A 161 -15.09 3.13 5.99
CA ARG A 161 -16.26 3.01 6.87
C ARG A 161 -16.50 1.53 7.16
N ARG A 162 -16.61 1.17 8.44
CA ARG A 162 -16.77 -0.24 8.84
C ARG A 162 -17.98 -0.90 8.19
N ALA A 163 -19.13 -0.24 8.15
CA ALA A 163 -20.32 -0.77 7.50
C ALA A 163 -20.10 -1.07 6.01
N ALA A 164 -19.35 -0.21 5.30
CA ALA A 164 -18.99 -0.45 3.89
C ALA A 164 -18.02 -1.63 3.74
N PHE A 165 -17.01 -1.72 4.62
CA PHE A 165 -16.04 -2.81 4.65
C PHE A 165 -16.70 -4.17 4.90
N GLU A 166 -17.57 -4.25 5.92
CA GLU A 166 -18.27 -5.48 6.30
C GLU A 166 -19.28 -5.91 5.24
N ARG A 167 -20.03 -4.95 4.66
CA ARG A 167 -21.00 -5.23 3.60
C ARG A 167 -20.38 -5.93 2.39
N VAL A 168 -19.13 -5.61 2.06
CA VAL A 168 -18.44 -6.25 0.92
C VAL A 168 -17.56 -7.44 1.33
N GLY A 169 -17.58 -7.85 2.62
CA GLY A 169 -16.82 -8.99 3.13
C GLY A 169 -15.32 -8.75 3.30
N GLY A 170 -14.89 -7.49 3.43
CA GLY A 170 -13.48 -7.13 3.62
C GLY A 170 -12.60 -7.35 2.39
N PHE A 171 -11.30 -7.57 2.61
CA PHE A 171 -10.34 -7.82 1.53
C PHE A 171 -10.41 -9.27 1.01
N GLU A 172 -10.13 -9.46 -0.28
CA GLU A 172 -9.83 -10.80 -0.81
C GLU A 172 -8.50 -11.31 -0.24
N ALA A 173 -8.59 -12.25 0.70
CA ALA A 173 -7.43 -12.72 1.45
C ALA A 173 -6.50 -13.64 0.65
N GLY A 174 -6.95 -14.15 -0.49
CA GLY A 174 -6.23 -15.14 -1.31
C GLY A 174 -5.23 -14.54 -2.28
N VAL A 175 -5.12 -13.21 -2.36
CA VAL A 175 -4.24 -12.52 -3.33
C VAL A 175 -3.09 -11.79 -2.65
N ARG A 176 -2.02 -11.54 -3.42
CA ARG A 176 -0.82 -10.85 -2.92
C ARG A 176 -0.78 -9.36 -3.29
N SER A 177 -1.54 -8.94 -4.28
CA SER A 177 -1.57 -7.57 -4.79
C SER A 177 -2.92 -7.27 -5.45
N GLY A 178 -3.31 -5.99 -5.47
CA GLY A 178 -4.55 -5.52 -6.10
C GLY A 178 -5.79 -5.63 -5.21
N GLY A 179 -5.67 -6.14 -3.98
CA GLY A 179 -6.83 -6.27 -3.09
C GLY A 179 -7.35 -4.95 -2.54
N ASP A 180 -6.53 -3.90 -2.51
CA ASP A 180 -6.93 -2.53 -2.20
C ASP A 180 -7.84 -1.95 -3.29
N ALA A 181 -7.45 -2.06 -4.54
CA ALA A 181 -8.27 -1.66 -5.68
C ALA A 181 -9.58 -2.47 -5.73
N ASP A 182 -9.51 -3.80 -5.58
CA ASP A 182 -10.70 -4.66 -5.55
C ASP A 182 -11.67 -4.28 -4.42
N LEU A 183 -11.15 -4.01 -3.22
CA LEU A 183 -11.97 -3.52 -2.10
C LEU A 183 -12.69 -2.22 -2.48
N CYS A 184 -11.94 -1.23 -3.01
CA CYS A 184 -12.50 0.05 -3.39
C CYS A 184 -13.58 -0.11 -4.49
N PHE A 185 -13.34 -0.97 -5.48
CA PHE A 185 -14.34 -1.21 -6.54
C PHE A 185 -15.60 -1.87 -6.00
N ARG A 186 -15.49 -2.86 -5.08
CA ARG A 186 -16.66 -3.48 -4.44
C ARG A 186 -17.43 -2.50 -3.55
N VAL A 187 -16.74 -1.68 -2.79
CA VAL A 187 -17.36 -0.65 -1.94
C VAL A 187 -18.12 0.35 -2.80
N ARG A 188 -17.51 0.85 -3.88
CA ARG A 188 -18.17 1.77 -4.82
C ARG A 188 -19.35 1.12 -5.57
N ALA A 189 -19.21 -0.11 -6.02
CA ALA A 189 -20.31 -0.88 -6.61
C ALA A 189 -21.47 -1.12 -5.61
N GLY A 190 -21.17 -1.11 -4.32
CA GLY A 190 -22.15 -1.15 -3.23
C GLY A 190 -22.85 0.19 -2.93
N GLY A 191 -22.60 1.23 -3.74
CA GLY A 191 -23.24 2.55 -3.63
C GLY A 191 -22.51 3.55 -2.73
N TRP A 192 -21.29 3.23 -2.26
CA TRP A 192 -20.49 4.15 -1.46
C TRP A 192 -19.56 5.00 -2.33
N SER A 193 -19.31 6.23 -1.90
CA SER A 193 -18.38 7.13 -2.55
C SER A 193 -16.97 7.06 -1.93
N LEU A 194 -15.99 7.64 -2.67
CA LEU A 194 -14.60 7.80 -2.24
C LEU A 194 -14.27 9.28 -2.21
N GLU A 195 -13.73 9.75 -1.07
CA GLU A 195 -13.24 11.12 -0.90
C GLU A 195 -11.73 11.18 -0.65
N ARG A 196 -11.08 12.21 -1.15
CA ARG A 196 -9.67 12.51 -0.84
C ARG A 196 -9.57 13.31 0.46
N ARG A 197 -8.53 12.98 1.26
CA ARG A 197 -8.14 13.69 2.49
C ARG A 197 -6.69 14.12 2.38
N GLU A 198 -6.44 15.24 1.71
CA GLU A 198 -5.09 15.73 1.39
C GLU A 198 -4.23 15.96 2.63
N GLN A 199 -4.81 16.51 3.69
CA GLN A 199 -4.11 16.81 4.94
C GLN A 199 -3.76 15.54 5.75
N ALA A 200 -4.44 14.42 5.53
CA ALA A 200 -4.12 13.16 6.15
C ALA A 200 -2.94 12.50 5.41
N ALA A 201 -1.76 13.08 5.55
CA ALA A 201 -0.56 12.68 4.82
C ALA A 201 0.38 11.82 5.68
N VAL A 202 0.98 10.81 5.05
CA VAL A 202 2.04 9.97 5.63
C VAL A 202 3.24 9.93 4.68
N VAL A 203 4.44 9.67 5.24
CA VAL A 203 5.66 9.47 4.47
C VAL A 203 5.95 7.97 4.33
N HIS A 204 6.15 7.49 3.13
CA HIS A 204 6.42 6.08 2.82
C HIS A 204 7.92 5.85 2.62
N ARG A 205 8.49 4.87 3.32
CA ARG A 205 9.87 4.44 3.14
C ARG A 205 10.03 3.56 1.92
N ASN A 206 10.89 3.98 1.01
CA ASN A 206 11.10 3.29 -0.25
C ASN A 206 12.00 2.06 -0.13
N ARG A 207 11.94 1.18 -1.13
CA ARG A 207 12.79 -0.02 -1.21
C ARG A 207 14.24 0.37 -1.42
N ALA A 208 15.14 -0.20 -0.63
CA ALA A 208 16.57 0.13 -0.68
C ALA A 208 17.32 -0.46 -1.87
N THR A 209 16.75 -1.43 -2.62
CA THR A 209 17.46 -2.06 -3.75
C THR A 209 16.61 -2.15 -4.99
N ILE A 210 17.24 -2.01 -6.17
CA ILE A 210 16.58 -2.13 -7.48
C ILE A 210 15.91 -3.51 -7.60
N ALA A 211 16.55 -4.58 -7.17
CA ALA A 211 15.98 -5.93 -7.23
C ALA A 211 14.66 -6.04 -6.45
N ARG A 212 14.59 -5.47 -5.23
CA ARG A 212 13.34 -5.44 -4.44
C ARG A 212 12.28 -4.56 -5.07
N MET A 213 12.67 -3.44 -5.65
CA MET A 213 11.76 -2.54 -6.38
C MET A 213 11.16 -3.27 -7.60
N LEU A 214 11.97 -3.91 -8.44
CA LEU A 214 11.50 -4.65 -9.61
C LEU A 214 10.62 -5.85 -9.21
N ALA A 215 10.98 -6.57 -8.15
CA ALA A 215 10.14 -7.65 -7.61
C ALA A 215 8.79 -7.13 -7.10
N GLN A 216 8.73 -5.93 -6.52
CA GLN A 216 7.48 -5.26 -6.15
C GLN A 216 6.66 -4.91 -7.39
N ARG A 217 7.27 -4.36 -8.44
CA ARG A 217 6.60 -4.04 -9.71
C ARG A 217 6.02 -5.31 -10.36
N ALA A 218 6.78 -6.42 -10.39
CA ALA A 218 6.28 -7.70 -10.89
C ALA A 218 5.08 -8.23 -10.08
N ARG A 219 5.12 -8.11 -8.74
CA ARG A 219 3.98 -8.45 -7.89
C ARG A 219 2.75 -7.58 -8.20
N HIS A 220 2.94 -6.28 -8.42
CA HIS A 220 1.83 -5.39 -8.82
C HIS A 220 1.28 -5.79 -10.19
N GLY A 221 2.12 -6.22 -11.14
CA GLY A 221 1.69 -6.77 -12.42
C GLY A 221 0.79 -8.00 -12.27
N ALA A 222 1.15 -8.94 -11.39
CA ALA A 222 0.30 -10.10 -11.09
C ALA A 222 -1.06 -9.68 -10.50
N GLY A 223 -1.07 -8.68 -9.62
CA GLY A 223 -2.31 -8.07 -9.11
C GLY A 223 -3.15 -7.42 -10.20
N ALA A 224 -2.51 -6.69 -11.12
CA ALA A 224 -3.18 -6.04 -12.24
C ALA A 224 -3.81 -7.05 -13.22
N ALA A 225 -3.15 -8.19 -13.47
CA ALA A 225 -3.74 -9.26 -14.29
C ALA A 225 -4.97 -9.88 -13.62
N TRP A 226 -4.89 -10.11 -12.31
CA TRP A 226 -6.02 -10.63 -11.53
C TRP A 226 -7.19 -9.64 -11.50
N LEU A 227 -6.92 -8.35 -11.29
CA LEU A 227 -7.94 -7.29 -11.33
C LEU A 227 -8.60 -7.19 -12.70
N ALA A 228 -7.83 -7.21 -13.80
CA ALA A 228 -8.36 -7.13 -15.15
C ALA A 228 -9.29 -8.32 -15.49
N GLY A 229 -9.03 -9.50 -14.91
CA GLY A 229 -9.92 -10.66 -15.03
C GLY A 229 -11.20 -10.54 -14.22
N ARG A 230 -11.17 -9.82 -13.11
CA ARG A 230 -12.34 -9.63 -12.22
C ARG A 230 -13.15 -8.37 -12.57
N TRP A 231 -12.46 -7.34 -13.05
CA TRP A 231 -13.00 -6.03 -13.40
C TRP A 231 -12.56 -5.65 -14.82
N PRO A 232 -13.31 -6.10 -15.85
CA PRO A 232 -12.98 -5.80 -17.24
C PRO A 232 -12.85 -4.29 -17.49
N GLY A 233 -11.75 -3.88 -18.12
CA GLY A 233 -11.47 -2.46 -18.40
C GLY A 233 -10.65 -1.73 -17.33
N ALA A 234 -10.52 -2.26 -16.09
CA ALA A 234 -9.84 -1.56 -14.99
C ALA A 234 -8.35 -1.30 -15.25
N LEU A 235 -7.63 -2.25 -15.82
CA LEU A 235 -6.18 -2.19 -16.01
C LEU A 235 -5.77 -2.81 -17.34
N PRO A 236 -5.89 -2.08 -18.47
CA PRO A 236 -5.58 -2.62 -19.80
C PRO A 236 -4.11 -3.00 -19.93
N ARG A 237 -3.83 -3.99 -20.79
CA ARG A 237 -2.45 -4.42 -21.11
C ARG A 237 -1.81 -3.45 -22.10
N ARG A 238 -0.50 -3.22 -21.92
CA ARG A 238 0.30 -2.47 -22.88
C ARG A 238 0.69 -3.38 -24.06
N ARG A 239 0.82 -2.80 -25.24
CA ARG A 239 1.35 -3.50 -26.42
C ARG A 239 2.88 -3.57 -26.31
N TRP A 240 3.44 -4.77 -26.34
CA TRP A 240 4.87 -5.01 -26.15
C TRP A 240 5.79 -4.30 -27.16
N PRO A 241 5.46 -4.23 -28.49
CA PRO A 241 6.30 -3.49 -29.43
C PRO A 241 6.41 -1.99 -29.07
N GLY A 242 5.28 -1.37 -28.74
CA GLY A 242 5.28 0.03 -28.29
C GLY A 242 6.05 0.23 -26.99
N LEU A 243 5.96 -0.75 -26.07
CA LEU A 243 6.72 -0.72 -24.82
C LEU A 243 8.23 -0.84 -25.07
N ALA A 244 8.65 -1.73 -25.98
CA ALA A 244 10.06 -1.90 -26.35
C ALA A 244 10.63 -0.61 -26.94
N TRP A 245 9.93 -0.01 -27.91
CA TRP A 245 10.30 1.27 -28.48
C TRP A 245 10.40 2.39 -27.45
N TRP A 246 9.40 2.52 -26.59
CA TRP A 246 9.40 3.52 -25.52
C TRP A 246 10.57 3.29 -24.56
N SER A 247 10.86 2.04 -24.16
CA SER A 247 11.98 1.70 -23.28
C SER A 247 13.33 2.05 -23.89
N ALA A 248 13.51 1.76 -25.19
CA ALA A 248 14.74 2.10 -25.90
C ALA A 248 14.96 3.64 -25.94
N ARG A 249 13.91 4.40 -26.24
CA ARG A 249 13.98 5.87 -26.18
C ARG A 249 14.32 6.38 -24.78
N ARG A 250 13.68 5.83 -23.73
CA ARG A 250 13.96 6.21 -22.33
C ARG A 250 15.43 5.93 -21.97
N ALA A 251 15.94 4.76 -22.34
CA ALA A 251 17.33 4.40 -22.12
C ALA A 251 18.30 5.35 -22.86
N ALA A 252 18.02 5.67 -24.13
CA ALA A 252 18.83 6.63 -24.90
C ALA A 252 18.83 8.02 -24.23
N HIS A 253 17.68 8.51 -23.77
CA HIS A 253 17.59 9.76 -22.99
C HIS A 253 18.42 9.70 -21.72
N GLY A 254 18.37 8.58 -20.99
CA GLY A 254 19.16 8.40 -19.78
C GLY A 254 20.67 8.40 -20.05
N LEU A 255 21.12 7.79 -21.14
CA LEU A 255 22.52 7.82 -21.55
C LEU A 255 22.98 9.25 -21.92
N VAL A 256 22.17 9.99 -22.68
CA VAL A 256 22.47 11.40 -23.00
C VAL A 256 22.50 12.25 -21.72
N ALA A 257 21.59 12.04 -20.79
CA ALA A 257 21.57 12.73 -19.50
C ALA A 257 22.84 12.44 -18.68
N SER A 258 23.31 11.18 -18.71
CA SER A 258 24.59 10.80 -18.07
C SER A 258 25.77 11.58 -18.61
N LEU A 259 25.85 11.77 -19.93
CA LEU A 259 26.91 12.57 -20.56
C LEU A 259 26.88 14.07 -20.18
N ARG A 260 25.72 14.56 -19.77
CA ARG A 260 25.48 15.93 -19.30
C ARG A 260 25.65 16.11 -17.80
N GLY A 261 25.91 15.00 -17.06
CA GLY A 261 26.02 15.03 -15.60
C GLY A 261 24.66 15.09 -14.88
N ASP A 262 23.52 14.97 -15.59
CA ASP A 262 22.18 14.95 -15.00
C ASP A 262 21.85 13.54 -14.46
N ARG A 263 22.14 13.33 -13.18
CA ARG A 263 21.99 12.05 -12.50
C ARG A 263 20.55 11.61 -12.39
N ASP A 264 19.61 12.53 -12.16
CA ASP A 264 18.18 12.20 -11.99
C ASP A 264 17.55 11.78 -13.31
N ALA A 265 17.79 12.54 -14.38
CA ALA A 265 17.33 12.18 -15.71
C ALA A 265 17.96 10.87 -16.21
N MET A 266 19.24 10.63 -15.90
CA MET A 266 19.91 9.35 -16.16
C MET A 266 19.20 8.20 -15.43
N LEU A 267 18.99 8.34 -14.14
CA LEU A 267 18.36 7.30 -13.31
C LEU A 267 16.93 6.98 -13.79
N LEU A 268 16.13 8.00 -14.06
CA LEU A 268 14.78 7.85 -14.62
C LEU A 268 14.84 7.16 -15.99
N GLY A 269 15.72 7.59 -16.88
CA GLY A 269 15.86 7.01 -18.21
C GLY A 269 16.23 5.53 -18.20
N LEU A 270 17.17 5.16 -17.33
CA LEU A 270 17.67 3.78 -17.24
C LEU A 270 16.72 2.82 -16.49
N LEU A 271 15.97 3.30 -15.49
CA LEU A 271 15.11 2.43 -14.66
C LEU A 271 13.65 2.39 -15.11
N ASP A 272 13.14 3.36 -15.86
CA ASP A 272 11.75 3.37 -16.32
C ASP A 272 11.40 2.13 -17.15
N GLY A 273 12.26 1.76 -18.11
CA GLY A 273 12.08 0.56 -18.91
C GLY A 273 12.00 -0.71 -18.06
N PRO A 274 13.06 -1.06 -17.32
CA PRO A 274 13.06 -2.21 -16.41
C PRO A 274 11.87 -2.27 -15.46
N ALA A 275 11.47 -1.14 -14.86
CA ALA A 275 10.34 -1.08 -13.94
C ALA A 275 9.00 -1.41 -14.62
N VAL A 276 8.77 -0.90 -15.83
CA VAL A 276 7.54 -1.19 -16.59
C VAL A 276 7.56 -2.61 -17.13
N TRP A 277 8.70 -3.12 -17.60
CA TRP A 277 8.84 -4.52 -18.03
C TRP A 277 8.62 -5.49 -16.87
N ALA A 278 9.18 -5.20 -15.68
CA ALA A 278 8.91 -6.02 -14.51
C ALA A 278 7.41 -6.09 -14.18
N PHE A 279 6.67 -4.99 -14.34
CA PHE A 279 5.22 -4.97 -14.16
C PHE A 279 4.50 -5.81 -15.23
N GLU A 280 4.80 -5.62 -16.53
CA GLU A 280 4.11 -6.34 -17.62
C GLU A 280 4.44 -7.86 -17.64
N VAL A 281 5.69 -8.23 -17.37
CA VAL A 281 6.09 -9.65 -17.18
C VAL A 281 5.42 -10.20 -15.91
N GLY A 282 5.32 -9.39 -14.88
CA GLY A 282 4.62 -9.74 -13.65
C GLY A 282 3.17 -10.16 -13.86
N ARG A 283 2.49 -9.65 -14.90
CA ARG A 283 1.13 -10.08 -15.29
C ARG A 283 1.01 -11.56 -15.69
N LEU A 284 2.14 -12.20 -15.98
CA LEU A 284 2.20 -13.64 -16.28
C LEU A 284 2.36 -14.49 -15.01
N LEU A 285 2.63 -13.88 -13.88
CA LEU A 285 2.88 -14.57 -12.61
C LEU A 285 1.57 -14.79 -11.84
N PRO A 286 1.47 -15.89 -11.06
CA PRO A 286 0.30 -16.14 -10.23
C PRO A 286 0.21 -15.12 -9.07
N ASN A 287 -0.98 -14.57 -8.86
CA ASN A 287 -1.28 -13.66 -7.74
C ASN A 287 -1.71 -14.42 -6.46
N ARG A 288 -1.01 -15.50 -6.12
CA ARG A 288 -1.33 -16.34 -4.96
C ARG A 288 -0.22 -16.27 -3.91
N PRO A 289 -0.52 -16.48 -2.62
CA PRO A 289 0.50 -16.69 -1.61
C PRO A 289 1.42 -17.83 -2.04
N ARG A 290 2.72 -17.72 -1.73
CA ARG A 290 3.62 -18.86 -1.96
C ARG A 290 3.16 -20.02 -1.08
N PRO A 291 3.07 -21.26 -1.61
CA PRO A 291 2.77 -22.41 -0.78
C PRO A 291 3.81 -22.50 0.35
N ARG A 292 3.38 -22.86 1.54
CA ARG A 292 4.31 -23.16 2.64
C ARG A 292 5.15 -24.35 2.19
N LEU A 293 6.46 -24.20 2.06
CA LEU A 293 7.36 -25.33 2.09
C LEU A 293 7.18 -26.01 3.44
N ARG A 294 6.41 -27.11 3.48
CA ARG A 294 6.42 -28.00 4.63
C ARG A 294 7.81 -28.63 4.66
N LEU A 295 8.71 -28.08 5.47
CA LEU A 295 9.87 -28.81 5.88
C LEU A 295 9.32 -30.07 6.56
N ARG A 296 9.39 -31.22 5.87
CA ARG A 296 9.17 -32.52 6.52
C ARG A 296 10.22 -32.60 7.62
N ARG A 297 9.81 -32.48 8.87
CA ARG A 297 10.62 -32.90 9.98
C ARG A 297 10.85 -34.39 9.76
N ARG A 298 12.09 -34.77 9.46
CA ARG A 298 12.55 -36.16 9.58
C ARG A 298 12.84 -36.43 11.03
#